data_44753e6c9ff1cf2bb6e8e5e54361f723
#
_entry.id   44753e6c9ff1cf2bb6e8e5e54361f723
#
_cell.length_a   1.000
_cell.length_b   1.000
_cell.length_c   1.000
_cell.angle_alpha   90.00
_cell.angle_beta   90.00
_cell.angle_gamma   90.00
#
_symmetry.space_group_name_H-M   'P 1'
#
loop_
_entity.id
_entity.type
_entity.pdbx_description
1 polymer ?
#
loop_
_entity_poly.entity_id
_entity_poly.type
_entity_poly.pdbx_seq_one_letter_code
_entity_poly.pdbx_strand_id
1 'polypeptide(L)'
;MKNSVSRRDALKTLAGAAALASLSRVSAAEPASPTSAAMPTPSSAAEPAEQFHHSVCRWCYQKTPLDELAKNAKEMGIGSVELLNPEDFPTIKKYGLTCAMVFNPTAKTPQGVTVGGIPKAWNRLEYHDTLVEAYEKRINEVADAGFENLICFSGNRDKMDDQQGLENCAVGLKRILPLAEKRGITLSMELLNSKVNHKDYMCDRTPWGVELVKRIGSERFKLLYDIYHMQIMEGDVIRTIQDNHKYFAHYHTGGNPGRHEIDETQELYYPAIMRAIKATGFKGHVAQEFVPARDPMTSLRQAVKLCTV
;
A
#
# COMPACT_ATOMS: atom_id res chain seq x y z
N MET A 1 6.26 -23.69 -52.96
CA MET A 1 5.52 -22.56 -53.49
C MET A 1 4.69 -21.98 -52.37
N LYS A 2 5.07 -20.82 -51.87
CA LYS A 2 4.37 -20.14 -50.75
C LYS A 2 3.48 -19.05 -51.33
N ASN A 3 2.16 -19.18 -51.20
CA ASN A 3 1.20 -18.13 -51.56
C ASN A 3 1.04 -17.16 -50.37
N SER A 4 1.55 -15.94 -50.53
CA SER A 4 1.30 -14.82 -49.66
C SER A 4 0.01 -14.13 -50.04
N VAL A 5 -0.97 -14.10 -49.17
CA VAL A 5 -2.21 -13.31 -49.35
C VAL A 5 -1.95 -11.87 -48.93
N SER A 6 -2.17 -10.94 -49.85
CA SER A 6 -1.97 -9.51 -49.67
C SER A 6 -3.09 -8.88 -48.81
N ARG A 7 -2.70 -7.93 -47.94
CA ARG A 7 -3.60 -7.16 -47.06
C ARG A 7 -4.64 -6.28 -47.77
N ARG A 8 -4.71 -6.31 -49.10
CA ARG A 8 -5.63 -5.48 -49.90
C ARG A 8 -6.95 -6.15 -50.29
N ASP A 9 -7.10 -7.47 -50.06
CA ASP A 9 -8.30 -8.22 -50.49
C ASP A 9 -9.35 -8.44 -49.40
N ALA A 10 -9.15 -7.92 -48.18
CA ALA A 10 -10.09 -8.06 -47.07
C ALA A 10 -11.14 -6.93 -46.94
N LEU A 11 -11.21 -5.98 -47.90
CA LEU A 11 -12.04 -4.77 -47.77
C LEU A 11 -13.16 -4.66 -48.82
N LYS A 12 -13.58 -5.75 -49.47
CA LYS A 12 -14.65 -5.73 -50.48
C LYS A 12 -15.73 -6.78 -50.24
N THR A 13 -16.38 -6.76 -49.07
CA THR A 13 -17.69 -7.48 -48.91
C THR A 13 -18.42 -6.95 -47.70
N LEU A 14 -19.09 -5.82 -47.83
CA LEU A 14 -20.23 -5.39 -47.02
C LEU A 14 -20.91 -4.19 -47.65
N ALA A 15 -21.72 -4.47 -48.67
CA ALA A 15 -22.71 -3.53 -49.19
C ALA A 15 -23.92 -4.34 -49.69
N GLY A 16 -25.08 -4.08 -49.13
CA GLY A 16 -26.34 -4.46 -49.78
C GLY A 16 -27.29 -5.30 -48.92
N ALA A 17 -28.18 -4.65 -48.16
CA ALA A 17 -29.59 -5.06 -48.03
C ALA A 17 -30.40 -3.91 -47.40
N ALA A 18 -31.00 -3.07 -48.24
CA ALA A 18 -32.08 -2.18 -47.85
C ALA A 18 -33.41 -2.96 -47.97
N ALA A 19 -34.16 -3.06 -46.86
CA ALA A 19 -35.54 -3.55 -46.91
C ALA A 19 -36.48 -2.43 -46.45
N LEU A 20 -37.36 -2.07 -47.37
CA LEU A 20 -38.51 -1.19 -47.20
C LEU A 20 -39.52 -1.81 -46.22
N ALA A 21 -39.94 -1.06 -45.21
CA ALA A 21 -41.13 -1.37 -44.42
C ALA A 21 -42.01 -0.12 -44.31
N SER A 22 -43.26 -0.35 -44.63
CA SER A 22 -44.39 0.53 -44.86
C SER A 22 -44.82 1.35 -43.63
N LEU A 23 -45.24 2.60 -43.93
CA LEU A 23 -45.91 3.52 -43.05
C LEU A 23 -47.32 3.06 -42.72
N SER A 24 -47.61 2.84 -41.41
CA SER A 24 -49.00 2.81 -40.89
C SER A 24 -49.18 4.03 -39.95
N ARG A 25 -50.10 4.92 -40.35
CA ARG A 25 -50.54 6.06 -39.52
C ARG A 25 -51.33 5.53 -38.31
N VAL A 26 -50.91 5.92 -37.13
CA VAL A 26 -51.71 5.83 -35.91
C VAL A 26 -51.97 7.25 -35.39
N SER A 27 -53.27 7.50 -35.14
CA SER A 27 -53.85 8.76 -34.70
C SER A 27 -53.29 9.23 -33.39
N ALA A 28 -53.06 10.55 -33.31
CA ALA A 28 -52.59 11.23 -32.09
C ALA A 28 -53.70 11.28 -31.03
N ALA A 29 -53.42 10.80 -29.85
CA ALA A 29 -54.13 11.13 -28.60
C ALA A 29 -53.24 12.14 -27.83
N GLU A 30 -53.85 13.23 -27.35
CA GLU A 30 -53.18 14.25 -26.54
C GLU A 30 -52.59 13.66 -25.26
N PRO A 31 -51.40 14.04 -24.83
CA PRO A 31 -50.87 13.63 -23.56
C PRO A 31 -51.42 14.52 -22.42
N ALA A 32 -52.01 13.91 -21.40
CA ALA A 32 -52.34 14.54 -20.14
C ALA A 32 -51.07 15.08 -19.47
N SER A 33 -51.16 16.29 -18.91
CA SER A 33 -50.10 16.94 -18.16
C SER A 33 -49.60 16.08 -17.00
N PRO A 34 -48.29 15.89 -16.83
CA PRO A 34 -47.75 15.18 -15.68
C PRO A 34 -47.92 16.03 -14.41
N THR A 35 -48.63 15.49 -13.43
CA THR A 35 -48.63 15.99 -12.04
C THR A 35 -47.18 16.07 -11.53
N SER A 36 -46.78 17.24 -11.07
CA SER A 36 -45.49 17.47 -10.44
C SER A 36 -45.30 16.56 -9.22
N ALA A 37 -44.58 15.46 -9.40
CA ALA A 37 -44.06 14.68 -8.29
C ALA A 37 -42.94 15.51 -7.64
N ALA A 38 -43.15 15.91 -6.38
CA ALA A 38 -42.15 16.56 -5.56
C ALA A 38 -40.89 15.70 -5.54
N MET A 39 -39.77 16.27 -5.98
CA MET A 39 -38.46 15.65 -5.82
C MET A 39 -38.20 15.40 -4.34
N PRO A 40 -37.71 14.22 -3.95
CA PRO A 40 -37.31 14.00 -2.57
C PRO A 40 -36.19 15.01 -2.24
N THR A 41 -36.37 15.79 -1.18
CA THR A 41 -35.33 16.59 -0.57
C THR A 41 -34.13 15.71 -0.29
N PRO A 42 -32.89 16.13 -0.61
CA PRO A 42 -31.72 15.35 -0.25
C PRO A 42 -31.69 15.27 1.27
N SER A 43 -31.90 14.05 1.77
CA SER A 43 -31.76 13.69 3.17
C SER A 43 -30.32 13.96 3.60
N SER A 44 -30.19 14.68 4.72
CA SER A 44 -29.08 14.69 5.67
C SER A 44 -27.69 14.62 5.04
N ALA A 45 -26.94 15.71 5.15
CA ALA A 45 -25.51 15.72 4.94
C ALA A 45 -24.90 14.45 5.60
N ALA A 46 -24.44 13.52 4.78
CA ALA A 46 -23.59 12.43 5.26
C ALA A 46 -22.44 13.08 6.01
N GLU A 47 -22.21 12.66 7.25
CA GLU A 47 -21.01 13.07 7.97
C GLU A 47 -19.80 12.86 7.06
N PRO A 48 -18.83 13.81 7.03
CA PRO A 48 -17.67 13.64 6.17
C PRO A 48 -17.03 12.31 6.54
N ALA A 49 -16.96 11.40 5.58
CA ALA A 49 -16.33 10.11 5.78
C ALA A 49 -14.94 10.37 6.39
N GLU A 50 -14.71 9.84 7.61
CA GLU A 50 -13.42 9.99 8.28
C GLU A 50 -12.29 9.64 7.29
N GLN A 51 -11.38 10.57 7.15
CA GLN A 51 -10.26 10.44 6.22
C GLN A 51 -9.18 9.56 6.87
N PHE A 52 -8.39 8.84 6.06
CA PHE A 52 -7.15 8.21 6.54
C PHE A 52 -6.19 9.28 7.08
N HIS A 53 -5.26 8.87 7.92
CA HIS A 53 -4.28 9.74 8.55
C HIS A 53 -2.99 9.84 7.73
N HIS A 54 -2.29 10.99 7.83
CA HIS A 54 -0.98 11.15 7.23
C HIS A 54 0.13 10.69 8.18
N SER A 55 1.16 10.08 7.60
CA SER A 55 2.41 9.72 8.26
C SER A 55 3.63 10.12 7.42
N VAL A 56 4.83 10.06 8.01
CA VAL A 56 6.10 10.29 7.32
C VAL A 56 7.16 9.30 7.78
N CYS A 57 7.89 8.69 6.83
CA CYS A 57 8.95 7.74 7.10
C CYS A 57 10.24 8.45 7.49
N ARG A 58 10.76 8.14 8.69
CA ARG A 58 11.96 8.77 9.27
C ARG A 58 13.20 8.65 8.39
N TRP A 59 13.41 7.52 7.76
CA TRP A 59 14.63 7.24 7.01
C TRP A 59 14.82 8.16 5.78
N CYS A 60 13.73 8.69 5.21
CA CYS A 60 13.79 9.63 4.10
C CYS A 60 14.33 11.02 4.51
N TYR A 61 14.30 11.33 5.81
CA TYR A 61 14.63 12.64 6.38
C TYR A 61 15.79 12.56 7.38
N GLN A 62 16.78 11.68 7.14
CA GLN A 62 17.89 11.43 8.09
C GLN A 62 18.74 12.67 8.40
N LYS A 63 18.83 13.62 7.47
CA LYS A 63 19.57 14.88 7.66
C LYS A 63 18.84 15.87 8.58
N THR A 64 17.54 15.71 8.81
CA THR A 64 16.75 16.52 9.72
C THR A 64 16.73 15.83 11.09
N PRO A 65 17.07 16.50 12.20
CA PRO A 65 16.91 15.92 13.54
C PRO A 65 15.49 15.39 13.77
N LEU A 66 15.33 14.26 14.47
CA LEU A 66 14.02 13.65 14.69
C LEU A 66 13.06 14.59 15.43
N ASP A 67 13.55 15.33 16.42
CA ASP A 67 12.76 16.31 17.18
C ASP A 67 12.21 17.44 16.27
N GLU A 68 13.03 17.92 15.32
CA GLU A 68 12.63 18.91 14.32
C GLU A 68 11.61 18.33 13.33
N LEU A 69 11.85 17.11 12.82
CA LEU A 69 10.90 16.43 11.93
C LEU A 69 9.55 16.23 12.62
N ALA A 70 9.55 15.78 13.88
CA ALA A 70 8.33 15.54 14.64
C ALA A 70 7.54 16.85 14.88
N LYS A 71 8.23 17.94 15.21
CA LYS A 71 7.61 19.27 15.34
C LYS A 71 6.96 19.72 14.04
N ASN A 72 7.70 19.68 12.92
CA ASN A 72 7.19 20.05 11.61
C ASN A 72 6.02 19.15 11.15
N ALA A 73 6.12 17.84 11.39
CA ALA A 73 5.04 16.91 11.09
C ALA A 73 3.76 17.29 11.82
N LYS A 74 3.83 17.59 13.11
CA LYS A 74 2.68 18.05 13.90
C LYS A 74 2.08 19.33 13.34
N GLU A 75 2.89 20.33 12.98
CA GLU A 75 2.44 21.60 12.39
C GLU A 75 1.77 21.41 11.02
N MET A 76 2.13 20.35 10.28
CA MET A 76 1.54 19.99 8.98
C MET A 76 0.25 19.16 9.11
N GLY A 77 -0.18 18.80 10.33
CA GLY A 77 -1.32 17.90 10.54
C GLY A 77 -1.01 16.43 10.32
N ILE A 78 0.27 16.06 10.22
CA ILE A 78 0.71 14.65 10.17
C ILE A 78 0.56 14.05 11.56
N GLY A 79 -0.09 12.89 11.65
CA GLY A 79 -0.35 12.20 12.93
C GLY A 79 0.76 11.24 13.38
N SER A 80 1.70 10.90 12.49
CA SER A 80 2.69 9.86 12.73
C SER A 80 4.04 10.17 12.08
N VAL A 81 5.12 9.86 12.81
CA VAL A 81 6.46 9.64 12.24
C VAL A 81 6.79 8.18 12.43
N GLU A 82 7.12 7.48 11.37
CA GLU A 82 7.21 6.03 11.39
C GLU A 82 8.55 5.45 10.92
N LEU A 83 8.64 4.11 10.95
CA LEU A 83 9.86 3.34 10.77
C LEU A 83 10.92 3.75 11.80
N LEU A 84 10.46 3.89 13.04
CA LEU A 84 11.26 4.21 14.21
C LEU A 84 11.57 2.95 15.03
N ASN A 85 12.68 3.00 15.75
CA ASN A 85 13.01 2.04 16.80
C ASN A 85 12.50 2.50 18.17
N PRO A 86 12.42 1.61 19.19
CA PRO A 86 11.88 1.95 20.51
C PRO A 86 12.56 3.13 21.19
N GLU A 87 13.84 3.33 20.98
CA GLU A 87 14.61 4.46 21.54
C GLU A 87 14.14 5.83 21.04
N ASP A 88 13.49 5.87 19.87
CA ASP A 88 12.99 7.11 19.25
C ASP A 88 11.56 7.49 19.72
N PHE A 89 10.80 6.54 20.29
CA PHE A 89 9.40 6.75 20.64
C PHE A 89 9.16 7.92 21.62
N PRO A 90 9.99 8.15 22.65
CA PRO A 90 9.81 9.29 23.53
C PRO A 90 9.85 10.64 22.78
N THR A 91 10.67 10.75 21.74
CA THR A 91 10.82 11.99 20.96
C THR A 91 9.53 12.36 20.25
N ILE A 92 8.88 11.43 19.54
CA ILE A 92 7.65 11.73 18.81
C ILE A 92 6.46 11.94 19.74
N LYS A 93 6.42 11.21 20.87
CA LYS A 93 5.35 11.34 21.88
C LYS A 93 5.29 12.72 22.52
N LYS A 94 6.40 13.46 22.64
CA LYS A 94 6.42 14.86 23.09
C LYS A 94 5.47 15.77 22.27
N TYR A 95 5.29 15.45 20.99
CA TYR A 95 4.45 16.19 20.06
C TYR A 95 3.05 15.59 19.89
N GLY A 96 2.71 14.56 20.69
CA GLY A 96 1.45 13.83 20.54
C GLY A 96 1.32 13.08 19.24
N LEU A 97 2.45 12.62 18.67
CA LEU A 97 2.48 11.80 17.45
C LEU A 97 2.55 10.31 17.80
N THR A 98 2.00 9.48 16.92
CA THR A 98 2.15 8.02 16.96
C THR A 98 3.29 7.55 16.07
N CYS A 99 3.61 6.24 16.13
CA CYS A 99 4.41 5.53 15.13
C CYS A 99 3.49 4.53 14.43
N ALA A 100 2.97 4.91 13.27
CA ALA A 100 1.96 4.11 12.56
C ALA A 100 2.48 2.78 12.01
N MET A 101 3.80 2.69 11.79
CA MET A 101 4.51 1.48 11.41
C MET A 101 5.86 1.46 12.12
N VAL A 102 6.06 0.54 13.06
CA VAL A 102 7.32 0.40 13.79
C VAL A 102 8.31 -0.40 12.96
N PHE A 103 9.59 -0.03 13.06
CA PHE A 103 10.67 -0.66 12.29
C PHE A 103 10.93 -2.09 12.77
N ASN A 104 11.22 -2.99 11.82
CA ASN A 104 11.53 -4.40 12.08
C ASN A 104 12.74 -4.57 13.04
N PRO A 105 12.74 -5.57 13.91
CA PRO A 105 13.94 -5.93 14.64
C PRO A 105 14.94 -6.60 13.72
N THR A 106 16.24 -6.42 14.02
CA THR A 106 17.32 -7.23 13.46
C THR A 106 18.05 -7.97 14.57
N ALA A 107 18.50 -9.18 14.29
CA ALA A 107 19.25 -10.00 15.26
C ALA A 107 20.37 -10.77 14.56
N LYS A 108 21.30 -11.32 15.34
CA LYS A 108 22.35 -12.21 14.83
C LYS A 108 22.02 -13.67 15.15
N THR A 109 22.08 -14.52 14.14
CA THR A 109 21.99 -15.97 14.35
C THR A 109 23.22 -16.48 15.16
N PRO A 110 23.20 -17.70 15.71
CA PRO A 110 24.37 -18.30 16.37
C PRO A 110 25.61 -18.34 15.48
N GLN A 111 25.43 -18.36 14.16
CA GLN A 111 26.50 -18.34 13.15
C GLN A 111 26.96 -16.92 12.80
N GLY A 112 26.44 -15.88 13.48
CA GLY A 112 26.82 -14.48 13.26
C GLY A 112 26.15 -13.79 12.07
N VAL A 113 25.17 -14.42 11.42
CA VAL A 113 24.42 -13.83 10.29
C VAL A 113 23.39 -12.84 10.83
N THR A 114 23.41 -11.60 10.32
CA THR A 114 22.35 -10.63 10.66
C THR A 114 21.10 -10.93 9.84
N VAL A 115 19.96 -11.07 10.52
CA VAL A 115 18.65 -11.40 9.94
C VAL A 115 17.58 -10.42 10.41
N GLY A 116 16.42 -10.43 9.77
CA GLY A 116 15.28 -9.54 10.05
C GLY A 116 15.16 -8.35 9.09
N GLY A 117 16.24 -8.00 8.37
CA GLY A 117 16.20 -6.99 7.31
C GLY A 117 15.73 -7.55 5.97
N ILE A 118 15.58 -6.68 4.97
CA ILE A 118 15.04 -6.98 3.65
C ILE A 118 15.63 -8.26 2.99
N PRO A 119 16.97 -8.46 2.95
CA PRO A 119 17.51 -9.60 2.19
C PRO A 119 17.47 -10.94 2.92
N LYS A 120 17.40 -10.95 4.26
CA LYS A 120 17.50 -12.17 5.08
C LYS A 120 16.41 -12.17 6.14
N ALA A 121 15.30 -12.81 5.84
CA ALA A 121 14.12 -12.77 6.70
C ALA A 121 13.32 -14.09 6.64
N TRP A 122 11.99 -14.01 6.61
CA TRP A 122 11.08 -15.10 6.92
C TRP A 122 11.03 -16.25 5.90
N ASN A 123 11.55 -16.08 4.70
CA ASN A 123 11.59 -17.15 3.69
C ASN A 123 12.64 -18.24 3.97
N ARG A 124 13.45 -18.11 5.03
CA ARG A 124 14.53 -19.05 5.40
C ARG A 124 14.26 -19.69 6.75
N LEU A 125 14.04 -21.01 6.75
CA LEU A 125 13.75 -21.77 7.97
C LEU A 125 14.87 -21.65 9.02
N GLU A 126 16.12 -21.62 8.58
CA GLU A 126 17.31 -21.49 9.44
C GLU A 126 17.39 -20.17 10.21
N TYR A 127 16.58 -19.17 9.85
CA TYR A 127 16.53 -17.89 10.55
C TYR A 127 15.37 -17.80 11.55
N HIS A 128 14.41 -18.73 11.50
CA HIS A 128 13.15 -18.61 12.21
C HIS A 128 13.32 -18.50 13.72
N ASP A 129 14.19 -19.30 14.37
CA ASP A 129 14.35 -19.24 15.83
C ASP A 129 14.85 -17.87 16.26
N THR A 130 15.85 -17.32 15.56
CA THR A 130 16.38 -15.99 15.84
C THR A 130 15.35 -14.89 15.56
N LEU A 131 14.58 -15.02 14.47
CA LEU A 131 13.53 -14.06 14.12
C LEU A 131 12.38 -14.09 15.12
N VAL A 132 11.95 -15.28 15.55
CA VAL A 132 10.87 -15.42 16.54
C VAL A 132 11.23 -14.70 17.81
N GLU A 133 12.41 -14.96 18.40
CA GLU A 133 12.87 -14.28 19.62
C GLU A 133 12.90 -12.76 19.44
N ALA A 134 13.45 -12.27 18.34
CA ALA A 134 13.56 -10.84 18.08
C ALA A 134 12.20 -10.16 17.89
N TYR A 135 11.27 -10.82 17.15
CA TYR A 135 9.94 -10.27 16.91
C TYR A 135 9.04 -10.36 18.14
N GLU A 136 9.11 -11.40 18.96
CA GLU A 136 8.38 -11.49 20.23
C GLU A 136 8.74 -10.33 21.17
N LYS A 137 10.04 -10.02 21.27
CA LYS A 137 10.51 -8.85 22.02
C LYS A 137 9.94 -7.56 21.43
N ARG A 138 10.07 -7.36 20.09
CA ARG A 138 9.60 -6.14 19.41
C ARG A 138 8.07 -5.98 19.50
N ILE A 139 7.29 -7.05 19.40
CA ILE A 139 5.83 -7.03 19.56
C ILE A 139 5.46 -6.49 20.94
N ASN A 140 6.15 -6.92 22.00
CA ASN A 140 5.91 -6.40 23.35
C ASN A 140 6.29 -4.91 23.45
N GLU A 141 7.45 -4.50 22.94
CA GLU A 141 7.88 -3.09 22.92
C GLU A 141 6.88 -2.18 22.19
N VAL A 142 6.35 -2.62 21.04
CA VAL A 142 5.35 -1.90 20.26
C VAL A 142 4.04 -1.74 21.02
N ALA A 143 3.55 -2.83 21.61
CA ALA A 143 2.32 -2.84 22.39
C ALA A 143 2.43 -2.00 23.66
N ASP A 144 3.56 -2.10 24.40
CA ASP A 144 3.81 -1.31 25.61
C ASP A 144 3.92 0.19 25.30
N ALA A 145 4.37 0.53 24.09
CA ALA A 145 4.38 1.90 23.59
C ALA A 145 2.99 2.42 23.16
N GLY A 146 1.99 1.55 23.05
CA GLY A 146 0.65 1.90 22.55
C GLY A 146 0.57 2.06 21.03
N PHE A 147 1.47 1.42 20.28
CA PHE A 147 1.46 1.37 18.83
C PHE A 147 0.89 0.03 18.35
N GLU A 148 0.53 -0.08 17.05
CA GLU A 148 -0.30 -1.20 16.56
C GLU A 148 0.33 -2.01 15.42
N ASN A 149 1.27 -1.43 14.64
CA ASN A 149 1.80 -2.09 13.46
C ASN A 149 3.31 -2.26 13.52
N LEU A 150 3.78 -3.41 13.06
CA LEU A 150 5.18 -3.79 12.98
C LEU A 150 5.50 -4.32 11.59
N ILE A 151 6.46 -3.68 10.90
CA ILE A 151 6.87 -4.09 9.57
C ILE A 151 7.67 -5.40 9.60
N CYS A 152 7.54 -6.21 8.55
CA CYS A 152 8.37 -7.39 8.31
C CYS A 152 8.67 -7.57 6.82
N PHE A 153 9.66 -8.41 6.51
CA PHE A 153 10.13 -8.67 5.15
C PHE A 153 10.18 -10.17 4.85
N SER A 154 9.99 -10.53 3.58
CA SER A 154 10.07 -11.93 3.15
C SER A 154 11.50 -12.47 3.13
N GLY A 155 12.44 -11.67 2.69
CA GLY A 155 13.79 -12.09 2.32
C GLY A 155 13.97 -12.18 0.80
N ASN A 156 15.22 -12.31 0.36
CA ASN A 156 15.56 -12.52 -1.04
C ASN A 156 15.34 -14.01 -1.42
N ARG A 157 15.04 -14.26 -2.70
CA ARG A 157 14.88 -15.60 -3.23
C ARG A 157 16.16 -16.44 -3.10
N ASP A 158 17.28 -15.87 -3.50
CA ASP A 158 18.56 -16.58 -3.54
C ASP A 158 18.37 -17.99 -4.10
N LYS A 159 17.79 -18.06 -5.30
CA LYS A 159 17.40 -19.28 -6.06
C LYS A 159 16.28 -20.13 -5.44
N MET A 160 15.67 -19.71 -4.34
CA MET A 160 14.51 -20.40 -3.78
C MET A 160 13.29 -20.18 -4.66
N ASP A 161 12.51 -21.21 -4.85
CA ASP A 161 11.22 -21.16 -5.52
C ASP A 161 10.23 -20.31 -4.72
N ASP A 162 9.37 -19.56 -5.42
CA ASP A 162 8.40 -18.63 -4.80
C ASP A 162 7.39 -19.35 -3.92
N GLN A 163 6.97 -20.56 -4.28
CA GLN A 163 6.05 -21.38 -3.51
C GLN A 163 6.71 -21.88 -2.21
N GLN A 164 7.95 -22.36 -2.31
CA GLN A 164 8.72 -22.79 -1.14
C GLN A 164 8.95 -21.61 -0.16
N GLY A 165 9.30 -20.45 -0.70
CA GLY A 165 9.50 -19.25 0.13
C GLY A 165 8.22 -18.79 0.82
N LEU A 166 7.08 -18.88 0.14
CA LEU A 166 5.77 -18.56 0.70
C LEU A 166 5.42 -19.52 1.85
N GLU A 167 5.66 -20.81 1.69
CA GLU A 167 5.45 -21.82 2.75
C GLU A 167 6.36 -21.56 3.96
N ASN A 168 7.62 -21.31 3.71
CA ASN A 168 8.58 -20.98 4.76
C ASN A 168 8.14 -19.72 5.55
N CYS A 169 7.78 -18.64 4.85
CA CYS A 169 7.27 -17.42 5.49
C CYS A 169 6.04 -17.72 6.37
N ALA A 170 5.09 -18.51 5.85
CA ALA A 170 3.89 -18.86 6.61
C ALA A 170 4.22 -19.67 7.88
N VAL A 171 5.14 -20.63 7.79
CA VAL A 171 5.58 -21.44 8.95
C VAL A 171 6.21 -20.55 10.03
N GLY A 172 7.13 -19.66 9.66
CA GLY A 172 7.81 -18.80 10.63
C GLY A 172 6.88 -17.77 11.26
N LEU A 173 6.10 -17.07 10.45
CA LEU A 173 5.19 -16.02 10.91
C LEU A 173 4.09 -16.56 11.82
N LYS A 174 3.56 -17.75 11.55
CA LYS A 174 2.56 -18.39 12.44
C LYS A 174 3.08 -18.64 13.85
N ARG A 175 4.38 -18.70 14.09
CA ARG A 175 4.95 -18.89 15.43
C ARG A 175 4.80 -17.66 16.31
N ILE A 176 4.82 -16.45 15.72
CA ILE A 176 4.72 -15.17 16.48
C ILE A 176 3.30 -14.60 16.52
N LEU A 177 2.39 -15.09 15.66
CA LEU A 177 1.02 -14.61 15.59
C LEU A 177 0.23 -14.73 16.89
N PRO A 178 0.29 -15.82 17.68
CA PRO A 178 -0.45 -15.89 18.93
C PRO A 178 -0.10 -14.75 19.90
N LEU A 179 1.16 -14.32 19.92
CA LEU A 179 1.58 -13.16 20.72
C LEU A 179 1.08 -11.86 20.09
N ALA A 180 1.21 -11.70 18.76
CA ALA A 180 0.74 -10.52 18.04
C ALA A 180 -0.78 -10.30 18.24
N GLU A 181 -1.58 -11.38 18.12
CA GLU A 181 -3.03 -11.36 18.36
C GLU A 181 -3.35 -10.97 19.81
N LYS A 182 -2.68 -11.60 20.79
CA LYS A 182 -2.86 -11.31 22.22
C LYS A 182 -2.52 -9.85 22.56
N ARG A 183 -1.50 -9.29 21.90
CA ARG A 183 -1.01 -7.93 22.14
C ARG A 183 -1.70 -6.88 21.25
N GLY A 184 -2.56 -7.29 20.31
CA GLY A 184 -3.24 -6.39 19.38
C GLY A 184 -2.35 -5.83 18.28
N ILE A 185 -1.19 -6.45 17.99
CA ILE A 185 -0.23 -5.98 16.99
C ILE A 185 -0.49 -6.60 15.63
N THR A 186 -0.50 -5.79 14.59
CA THR A 186 -0.56 -6.22 13.19
C THR A 186 0.86 -6.29 12.61
N LEU A 187 1.24 -7.47 12.14
CA LEU A 187 2.45 -7.67 11.36
C LEU A 187 2.16 -7.30 9.91
N SER A 188 2.93 -6.39 9.33
CA SER A 188 2.72 -5.91 7.97
C SER A 188 3.94 -6.25 7.10
N MET A 189 3.77 -7.18 6.14
CA MET A 189 4.83 -7.51 5.19
C MET A 189 4.83 -6.50 4.04
N GLU A 190 5.97 -5.88 3.82
CA GLU A 190 6.09 -4.87 2.77
C GLU A 190 6.28 -5.50 1.39
N LEU A 191 5.51 -4.98 0.42
CA LEU A 191 5.66 -5.24 -1.01
C LEU A 191 6.74 -4.33 -1.59
N LEU A 192 7.89 -4.90 -1.99
CA LEU A 192 9.02 -4.16 -2.53
C LEU A 192 9.31 -4.52 -4.00
N ASN A 193 9.90 -3.61 -4.76
CA ASN A 193 10.28 -3.92 -6.13
C ASN A 193 11.64 -4.65 -6.20
N SER A 194 11.67 -5.76 -6.93
CA SER A 194 12.90 -6.52 -7.24
C SER A 194 13.58 -6.06 -8.53
N LYS A 195 12.92 -5.23 -9.34
CA LYS A 195 13.45 -4.76 -10.63
C LYS A 195 14.55 -3.70 -10.49
N VAL A 196 14.44 -2.80 -9.51
CA VAL A 196 15.29 -1.62 -9.40
C VAL A 196 16.02 -1.55 -8.05
N ASN A 197 15.27 -1.55 -6.92
CA ASN A 197 15.82 -1.19 -5.61
C ASN A 197 16.24 -2.39 -4.76
N HIS A 198 15.45 -3.46 -4.74
CA HIS A 198 15.64 -4.60 -3.84
C HIS A 198 15.77 -5.89 -4.65
N LYS A 199 16.84 -5.96 -5.46
CA LYS A 199 17.05 -7.08 -6.36
C LYS A 199 16.88 -8.42 -5.63
N ASP A 200 16.11 -9.31 -6.28
CA ASP A 200 15.84 -10.66 -5.80
C ASP A 200 14.90 -10.78 -4.59
N TYR A 201 14.34 -9.65 -4.10
CA TYR A 201 13.34 -9.70 -3.02
C TYR A 201 12.12 -10.55 -3.41
N MET A 202 11.58 -11.35 -2.47
CA MET A 202 10.58 -12.37 -2.80
C MET A 202 9.14 -11.83 -2.81
N CYS A 203 8.74 -11.03 -1.80
CA CYS A 203 7.41 -10.43 -1.75
C CYS A 203 7.33 -9.19 -2.67
N ASP A 204 7.52 -9.40 -3.97
CA ASP A 204 7.62 -8.34 -4.98
C ASP A 204 6.39 -8.19 -5.87
N ARG A 205 5.31 -8.93 -5.55
CA ARG A 205 4.04 -8.93 -6.28
C ARG A 205 2.86 -9.04 -5.33
N THR A 206 1.82 -8.26 -5.60
CA THR A 206 0.58 -8.28 -4.83
C THR A 206 -0.06 -9.67 -4.73
N PRO A 207 -0.19 -10.47 -5.81
CA PRO A 207 -0.78 -11.81 -5.71
C PRO A 207 -0.02 -12.73 -4.77
N TRP A 208 1.31 -12.68 -4.73
CA TRP A 208 2.13 -13.49 -3.82
C TRP A 208 1.89 -13.08 -2.37
N GLY A 209 1.91 -11.77 -2.08
CA GLY A 209 1.62 -11.26 -0.74
C GLY A 209 0.22 -11.61 -0.26
N VAL A 210 -0.80 -11.45 -1.12
CA VAL A 210 -2.19 -11.80 -0.83
C VAL A 210 -2.34 -13.30 -0.53
N GLU A 211 -1.67 -14.16 -1.29
CA GLU A 211 -1.67 -15.61 -1.03
C GLU A 211 -1.04 -15.92 0.34
N LEU A 212 0.03 -15.23 0.71
CA LEU A 212 0.64 -15.38 2.03
C LEU A 212 -0.33 -14.97 3.16
N VAL A 213 -1.04 -13.83 3.01
CA VAL A 213 -2.06 -13.40 3.99
C VAL A 213 -3.15 -14.44 4.15
N LYS A 214 -3.68 -15.00 3.04
CA LYS A 214 -4.70 -16.05 3.06
C LYS A 214 -4.19 -17.32 3.74
N ARG A 215 -2.95 -17.74 3.46
CA ARG A 215 -2.34 -18.95 4.02
C ARG A 215 -2.06 -18.83 5.52
N ILE A 216 -1.72 -17.64 5.98
CA ILE A 216 -1.57 -17.32 7.40
C ILE A 216 -2.92 -17.32 8.10
N GLY A 217 -3.94 -16.67 7.53
CA GLY A 217 -5.33 -16.72 7.98
C GLY A 217 -5.59 -15.94 9.27
N SER A 218 -4.77 -14.96 9.63
CA SER A 218 -4.95 -14.08 10.79
C SER A 218 -5.23 -12.64 10.38
N GLU A 219 -6.16 -11.97 11.06
CA GLU A 219 -6.39 -10.54 10.87
C GLU A 219 -5.22 -9.66 11.36
N ARG A 220 -4.29 -10.25 12.11
CA ARG A 220 -3.06 -9.58 12.59
C ARG A 220 -1.86 -9.83 11.67
N PHE A 221 -2.09 -10.32 10.46
CA PHE A 221 -1.09 -10.35 9.40
C PHE A 221 -1.68 -9.74 8.12
N LYS A 222 -1.09 -8.67 7.65
CA LYS A 222 -1.50 -7.89 6.48
C LYS A 222 -0.28 -7.53 5.63
N LEU A 223 -0.53 -6.79 4.57
CA LEU A 223 0.52 -6.22 3.72
C LEU A 223 0.64 -4.71 3.95
N LEU A 224 1.83 -4.20 3.79
CA LEU A 224 2.11 -2.81 3.52
C LEU A 224 2.23 -2.66 2.01
N TYR A 225 1.34 -1.86 1.41
CA TYR A 225 1.32 -1.59 -0.02
C TYR A 225 2.11 -0.31 -0.31
N ASP A 226 3.35 -0.46 -0.76
CA ASP A 226 4.15 0.67 -1.22
C ASP A 226 3.82 0.96 -2.69
N ILE A 227 3.19 2.10 -2.92
CA ILE A 227 2.70 2.54 -4.23
C ILE A 227 3.85 2.72 -5.22
N TYR A 228 4.99 3.28 -4.76
CA TYR A 228 6.18 3.43 -5.59
C TYR A 228 6.71 2.07 -6.07
N HIS A 229 6.82 1.12 -5.15
CA HIS A 229 7.33 -0.21 -5.48
C HIS A 229 6.39 -0.97 -6.41
N MET A 230 5.09 -0.92 -6.16
CA MET A 230 4.12 -1.67 -6.97
C MET A 230 3.87 -1.01 -8.31
N GLN A 231 4.03 0.30 -8.46
CA GLN A 231 4.05 0.94 -9.79
C GLN A 231 5.17 0.36 -10.66
N ILE A 232 6.38 0.19 -10.13
CA ILE A 232 7.52 -0.39 -10.84
C ILE A 232 7.27 -1.85 -11.23
N MET A 233 6.64 -2.62 -10.35
CA MET A 233 6.46 -4.06 -10.54
C MET A 233 5.25 -4.40 -11.39
N GLU A 234 4.10 -3.79 -11.14
CA GLU A 234 2.79 -4.20 -11.62
C GLU A 234 2.06 -3.11 -12.40
N GLY A 235 2.18 -1.84 -11.97
CA GLY A 235 1.31 -0.77 -12.47
C GLY A 235 -0.14 -0.95 -12.00
N ASP A 236 -1.09 -0.35 -12.71
CA ASP A 236 -2.56 -0.45 -12.44
C ASP A 236 -2.93 -0.33 -10.95
N VAL A 237 -2.25 0.62 -10.27
CA VAL A 237 -2.25 0.79 -8.79
C VAL A 237 -3.68 0.92 -8.24
N ILE A 238 -4.53 1.73 -8.89
CA ILE A 238 -5.89 2.00 -8.40
C ILE A 238 -6.73 0.73 -8.37
N ARG A 239 -6.73 -0.06 -9.44
CA ARG A 239 -7.46 -1.33 -9.51
C ARG A 239 -6.91 -2.33 -8.49
N THR A 240 -5.59 -2.44 -8.40
CA THR A 240 -4.94 -3.32 -7.42
C THR A 240 -5.37 -2.99 -5.99
N ILE A 241 -5.44 -1.69 -5.63
CA ILE A 241 -5.94 -1.24 -4.33
C ILE A 241 -7.41 -1.62 -4.15
N GLN A 242 -8.28 -1.32 -5.12
CA GLN A 242 -9.71 -1.62 -5.04
C GLN A 242 -9.99 -3.12 -4.84
N ASP A 243 -9.28 -3.98 -5.56
CA ASP A 243 -9.48 -5.43 -5.53
C ASP A 243 -8.90 -6.09 -4.26
N ASN A 244 -7.85 -5.49 -3.67
CA ASN A 244 -7.06 -6.13 -2.62
C ASN A 244 -7.03 -5.36 -1.28
N HIS A 245 -7.72 -4.21 -1.12
CA HIS A 245 -7.64 -3.33 0.05
C HIS A 245 -7.82 -4.06 1.39
N LYS A 246 -8.63 -5.10 1.47
CA LYS A 246 -8.85 -5.89 2.70
C LYS A 246 -7.60 -6.61 3.22
N TYR A 247 -6.58 -6.75 2.36
CA TYR A 247 -5.30 -7.34 2.72
C TYR A 247 -4.24 -6.31 3.10
N PHE A 248 -4.53 -5.01 2.94
CA PHE A 248 -3.59 -3.92 3.19
C PHE A 248 -3.88 -3.23 4.53
N ALA A 249 -2.88 -3.13 5.40
CA ALA A 249 -2.96 -2.41 6.66
C ALA A 249 -2.33 -1.02 6.60
N HIS A 250 -1.52 -0.75 5.58
CA HIS A 250 -0.72 0.46 5.48
C HIS A 250 -0.33 0.77 4.03
N TYR A 251 -0.09 2.05 3.73
CA TYR A 251 0.34 2.50 2.41
C TYR A 251 1.55 3.42 2.51
N HIS A 252 2.52 3.22 1.59
CA HIS A 252 3.62 4.14 1.37
C HIS A 252 3.51 4.83 0.02
N THR A 253 4.02 6.08 -0.07
CA THR A 253 4.06 6.89 -1.29
C THR A 253 5.49 7.11 -1.73
N GLY A 254 5.69 7.45 -3.00
CA GLY A 254 6.98 7.87 -3.55
C GLY A 254 6.86 8.21 -5.03
N GLY A 255 7.57 9.22 -5.50
CA GLY A 255 7.55 9.61 -6.91
C GLY A 255 8.24 8.58 -7.79
N ASN A 256 7.61 8.14 -8.86
CA ASN A 256 8.18 7.20 -9.81
C ASN A 256 8.40 7.86 -11.18
N PRO A 257 9.61 7.80 -11.75
CA PRO A 257 10.82 7.15 -11.24
C PRO A 257 11.56 7.94 -10.16
N GLY A 258 12.46 7.29 -9.43
CA GLY A 258 13.48 7.93 -8.59
C GLY A 258 13.17 8.02 -7.09
N ARG A 259 11.92 7.74 -6.66
CA ARG A 259 11.48 7.82 -5.25
C ARG A 259 11.65 9.20 -4.64
N HIS A 260 11.49 10.25 -5.45
CA HIS A 260 11.51 11.65 -5.04
C HIS A 260 10.09 12.18 -4.77
N GLU A 261 9.89 13.52 -4.87
CA GLU A 261 8.61 14.19 -4.67
C GLU A 261 7.48 13.55 -5.50
N ILE A 262 6.25 13.69 -5.02
CA ILE A 262 5.06 13.07 -5.61
C ILE A 262 4.19 14.07 -6.43
N ASP A 263 4.77 15.19 -6.82
CA ASP A 263 4.11 16.22 -7.64
C ASP A 263 4.11 15.86 -9.16
N GLU A 264 3.96 16.86 -10.03
CA GLU A 264 3.88 16.69 -11.48
C GLU A 264 5.20 16.25 -12.15
N THR A 265 6.30 16.13 -11.40
CA THR A 265 7.60 15.72 -11.93
C THR A 265 7.77 14.18 -12.06
N GLN A 266 6.73 13.42 -11.76
CA GLN A 266 6.71 11.96 -11.76
C GLN A 266 5.41 11.42 -12.42
N GLU A 267 5.29 10.10 -12.62
CA GLU A 267 4.26 9.50 -13.48
C GLU A 267 2.92 9.18 -12.79
N LEU A 268 2.86 9.17 -11.43
CA LEU A 268 1.67 8.78 -10.66
C LEU A 268 0.78 10.01 -10.36
N TYR A 269 -0.52 9.88 -10.59
CA TYR A 269 -1.48 10.91 -10.19
C TYR A 269 -2.03 10.63 -8.78
N TYR A 270 -1.29 11.03 -7.76
CA TYR A 270 -1.58 10.76 -6.35
C TYR A 270 -2.99 11.16 -5.88
N PRO A 271 -3.57 12.30 -6.28
CA PRO A 271 -4.95 12.62 -5.86
C PRO A 271 -5.99 11.58 -6.26
N ALA A 272 -5.84 10.91 -7.42
CA ALA A 272 -6.74 9.83 -7.82
C ALA A 272 -6.51 8.55 -7.00
N ILE A 273 -5.26 8.23 -6.70
CA ILE A 273 -4.89 7.08 -5.86
C ILE A 273 -5.44 7.27 -4.44
N MET A 274 -5.29 8.47 -3.86
CA MET A 274 -5.81 8.78 -2.53
C MET A 274 -7.34 8.69 -2.46
N ARG A 275 -8.05 9.16 -3.48
CA ARG A 275 -9.52 8.97 -3.57
C ARG A 275 -9.89 7.48 -3.64
N ALA A 276 -9.11 6.66 -4.35
CA ALA A 276 -9.34 5.22 -4.40
C ALA A 276 -9.13 4.57 -3.02
N ILE A 277 -8.07 4.91 -2.31
CA ILE A 277 -7.83 4.44 -0.93
C ILE A 277 -8.99 4.86 -0.01
N LYS A 278 -9.38 6.15 -0.04
CA LYS A 278 -10.51 6.66 0.76
C LYS A 278 -11.82 5.92 0.48
N ALA A 279 -12.10 5.63 -0.79
CA ALA A 279 -13.31 4.92 -1.21
C ALA A 279 -13.39 3.48 -0.70
N THR A 280 -12.26 2.85 -0.31
CA THR A 280 -12.25 1.52 0.34
C THR A 280 -12.71 1.56 1.79
N GLY A 281 -12.88 2.74 2.38
CA GLY A 281 -13.17 2.91 3.81
C GLY A 281 -11.94 2.78 4.70
N PHE A 282 -10.73 2.84 4.14
CA PHE A 282 -9.47 2.75 4.90
C PHE A 282 -9.34 3.88 5.94
N LYS A 283 -9.03 3.52 7.19
CA LYS A 283 -8.91 4.44 8.34
C LYS A 283 -7.48 4.52 8.91
N GLY A 284 -6.56 3.75 8.35
CA GLY A 284 -5.17 3.72 8.79
C GLY A 284 -4.34 4.92 8.32
N HIS A 285 -3.05 4.74 8.17
CA HIS A 285 -2.12 5.78 7.76
C HIS A 285 -1.62 5.57 6.33
N VAL A 286 -1.42 6.69 5.63
CA VAL A 286 -0.67 6.77 4.36
C VAL A 286 0.60 7.57 4.65
N ALA A 287 1.75 6.94 4.49
CA ALA A 287 3.03 7.54 4.84
C ALA A 287 3.76 8.09 3.62
N GLN A 288 4.34 9.28 3.79
CA GLN A 288 5.22 9.90 2.81
C GLN A 288 6.60 9.24 2.89
N GLU A 289 6.91 8.41 1.91
CA GLU A 289 8.18 7.65 1.84
C GLU A 289 8.98 7.97 0.58
N PHE A 290 9.08 9.24 0.28
CA PHE A 290 9.96 9.74 -0.78
C PHE A 290 11.20 10.43 -0.21
N VAL A 291 12.31 10.38 -0.95
CA VAL A 291 13.55 11.07 -0.61
C VAL A 291 13.52 12.47 -1.24
N PRO A 292 13.37 13.54 -0.45
CA PRO A 292 13.30 14.88 -1.01
C PRO A 292 14.54 15.25 -1.83
N ALA A 293 14.33 15.68 -3.08
CA ALA A 293 15.37 16.24 -3.93
C ALA A 293 15.49 17.76 -3.75
N ARG A 294 14.47 18.39 -3.16
CA ARG A 294 14.38 19.83 -2.88
C ARG A 294 14.39 20.07 -1.37
N ASP A 295 13.91 21.25 -0.91
CA ASP A 295 13.77 21.52 0.52
C ASP A 295 12.82 20.50 1.19
N PRO A 296 13.31 19.72 2.17
CA PRO A 296 12.56 18.59 2.70
C PRO A 296 11.20 18.97 3.32
N MET A 297 11.13 20.07 4.04
CA MET A 297 9.88 20.45 4.72
C MET A 297 8.86 21.05 3.76
N THR A 298 9.31 21.76 2.74
CA THR A 298 8.46 22.26 1.65
C THR A 298 7.89 21.10 0.84
N SER A 299 8.73 20.13 0.47
CA SER A 299 8.31 18.92 -0.27
C SER A 299 7.32 18.09 0.54
N LEU A 300 7.56 17.91 1.83
CA LEU A 300 6.64 17.16 2.70
C LEU A 300 5.27 17.85 2.81
N ARG A 301 5.24 19.16 3.01
CA ARG A 301 4.00 19.96 3.08
C ARG A 301 3.20 19.86 1.77
N GLN A 302 3.89 19.93 0.64
CA GLN A 302 3.28 19.77 -0.68
C GLN A 302 2.67 18.36 -0.84
N ALA A 303 3.39 17.33 -0.45
CA ALA A 303 2.93 15.93 -0.54
C ALA A 303 1.69 15.68 0.33
N VAL A 304 1.67 16.17 1.58
CA VAL A 304 0.49 16.09 2.44
C VAL A 304 -0.71 16.76 1.78
N LYS A 305 -0.54 17.96 1.22
CA LYS A 305 -1.61 18.68 0.50
C LYS A 305 -2.13 17.88 -0.71
N LEU A 306 -1.26 17.26 -1.50
CA LEU A 306 -1.64 16.43 -2.65
C LEU A 306 -2.41 15.17 -2.25
N CYS A 307 -2.10 14.63 -1.08
CA CYS A 307 -2.73 13.42 -0.54
C CYS A 307 -4.00 13.71 0.28
N THR A 308 -4.32 14.97 0.58
CA THR A 308 -5.56 15.36 1.28
C THR A 308 -6.69 15.51 0.27
N VAL A 309 -7.69 14.59 0.24
CA VAL A 309 -8.75 14.50 -0.79
C VAL A 309 -10.14 14.36 -0.18
#